data_1c8eaed7738611b83f4011d6ea752b52
#
_entry.id   1c8eaed7738611b83f4011d6ea752b52
#
_cell.length_a   1.000
_cell.length_b   1.000
_cell.length_c   1.000
_cell.angle_alpha   90.00
_cell.angle_beta   90.00
_cell.angle_gamma   90.00
#
_symmetry.space_group_name_H-M   'P 1'
#
loop_
_entity.id
_entity.type
_entity.pdbx_description
1 polymer ?
#
loop_
_entity_poly.entity_id
_entity_poly.type
_entity_poly.pdbx_seq_one_letter_code
_entity_poly.pdbx_strand_id
1 'polypeptide(L)'
;METSRSYLIQNVELNWARLDKPVAPFGTDQYELQIATTDKSVASEWSKNHLNVKEKDGKHTVSLKRKAVKADGSPNGAPRVVNADKSPYVFDSQGLIGNGSVGNVIVYQYPYEVMGKKGIGNSLTAIQVVKHVALTNSVDFDIVGGEEPSFESESVDLF
;
A
#
# COMPACT_ATOMS: atom_id res chain seq x y z
N MET A 1 -14.95 6.34 18.85
CA MET A 1 -15.38 5.05 18.30
C MET A 1 -15.23 3.99 19.36
N GLU A 2 -16.30 3.32 19.68
CA GLU A 2 -16.30 2.33 20.76
C GLU A 2 -16.28 0.90 20.26
N THR A 3 -16.64 0.69 19.00
CA THR A 3 -16.68 -0.64 18.41
C THR A 3 -15.83 -0.69 17.17
N SER A 4 -15.35 -1.90 16.87
CA SER A 4 -14.57 -2.15 15.66
C SER A 4 -15.47 -2.07 14.44
N ARG A 5 -14.88 -1.68 13.30
CA ARG A 5 -15.62 -1.62 12.03
C ARG A 5 -14.68 -1.80 10.86
N SER A 6 -15.23 -2.20 9.72
CA SER A 6 -14.50 -2.15 8.46
C SER A 6 -14.76 -0.80 7.80
N TYR A 7 -13.71 -0.19 7.26
CA TYR A 7 -13.80 1.10 6.59
C TYR A 7 -13.29 0.95 5.15
N LEU A 8 -14.12 1.31 4.19
CA LEU A 8 -13.80 1.21 2.76
C LEU A 8 -13.26 2.53 2.26
N ILE A 9 -12.09 2.48 1.64
CA ILE A 9 -11.43 3.63 1.04
C ILE A 9 -11.39 3.39 -0.46
N GLN A 10 -12.04 4.25 -1.24
CA GLN A 10 -12.22 4.02 -2.66
C GLN A 10 -11.37 4.92 -3.53
N ASN A 11 -10.95 4.37 -4.65
CA ASN A 11 -10.35 5.12 -5.75
C ASN A 11 -9.11 5.90 -5.31
N VAL A 12 -8.17 5.20 -4.73
CA VAL A 12 -6.94 5.80 -4.21
C VAL A 12 -5.73 5.30 -4.97
N GLU A 13 -4.68 6.10 -4.96
CA GLU A 13 -3.39 5.71 -5.50
C GLU A 13 -2.71 4.75 -4.51
N LEU A 14 -2.13 3.67 -5.03
CA LEU A 14 -1.46 2.65 -4.24
C LEU A 14 0.04 2.74 -4.48
N ASN A 15 0.80 2.87 -3.42
CA ASN A 15 2.26 3.03 -3.50
C ASN A 15 2.95 2.16 -2.46
N TRP A 16 4.18 1.81 -2.73
CA TRP A 16 5.07 1.08 -1.81
C TRP A 16 4.41 -0.17 -1.24
N ALA A 17 3.70 -0.90 -2.10
CA ALA A 17 2.97 -2.10 -1.70
C ALA A 17 3.95 -3.23 -1.37
N ARG A 18 3.76 -3.85 -0.21
CA ARG A 18 4.45 -5.05 0.23
C ARG A 18 3.40 -6.01 0.71
N LEU A 19 2.71 -6.63 -0.25
CA LEU A 19 1.51 -7.44 0.01
C LEU A 19 1.71 -8.91 -0.32
N ASP A 20 2.76 -9.24 -1.08
CA ASP A 20 3.08 -10.61 -1.42
C ASP A 20 3.85 -11.31 -0.29
N LYS A 21 4.71 -10.57 0.39
CA LYS A 21 5.52 -11.06 1.51
C LYS A 21 5.59 -9.99 2.58
N PRO A 22 5.62 -10.39 3.85
CA PRO A 22 5.80 -9.39 4.90
C PRO A 22 7.23 -8.87 4.92
N VAL A 23 7.38 -7.65 5.43
CA VAL A 23 8.68 -7.03 5.66
C VAL A 23 8.81 -6.71 7.14
N ALA A 24 10.03 -6.57 7.61
CA ALA A 24 10.30 -6.35 9.03
C ALA A 24 11.15 -5.09 9.24
N PRO A 25 10.60 -3.89 8.93
CA PRO A 25 11.39 -2.66 9.03
C PRO A 25 11.84 -2.35 10.45
N PHE A 26 11.12 -2.84 11.46
CA PHE A 26 11.42 -2.60 12.87
C PHE A 26 11.45 -3.90 13.66
N GLY A 27 11.81 -5.01 13.00
CA GLY A 27 11.93 -6.30 13.68
C GLY A 27 10.63 -7.09 13.77
N THR A 28 9.51 -6.54 13.33
CA THR A 28 8.22 -7.22 13.33
C THR A 28 7.74 -7.39 11.90
N ASP A 29 7.43 -8.63 11.51
CA ASP A 29 6.94 -8.91 10.16
C ASP A 29 5.57 -8.28 9.93
N GLN A 30 5.44 -7.54 8.84
CA GLN A 30 4.17 -6.89 8.52
C GLN A 30 4.04 -6.68 7.01
N TYR A 31 2.79 -6.66 6.55
CA TYR A 31 2.44 -6.24 5.20
C TYR A 31 2.21 -4.73 5.21
N GLU A 32 2.55 -4.06 4.12
CA GLU A 32 2.49 -2.60 4.06
C GLU A 32 1.91 -2.10 2.76
N LEU A 33 1.26 -0.95 2.84
CA LEU A 33 0.73 -0.24 1.67
C LEU A 33 0.60 1.23 2.04
N GLN A 34 0.98 2.10 1.12
CA GLN A 34 0.70 3.53 1.25
C GLN A 34 -0.40 3.89 0.26
N ILE A 35 -1.44 4.57 0.76
CA ILE A 35 -2.47 5.15 -0.11
C ILE A 35 -2.23 6.65 -0.22
N ALA A 36 -2.63 7.23 -1.34
CA ALA A 36 -2.38 8.65 -1.59
C ALA A 36 -3.52 9.28 -2.38
N THR A 37 -3.72 10.57 -2.15
CA THR A 37 -4.66 11.37 -2.91
C THR A 37 -4.13 12.80 -3.00
N THR A 38 -4.49 13.51 -4.08
CA THR A 38 -4.22 14.93 -4.21
C THR A 38 -5.43 15.78 -3.83
N ASP A 39 -6.56 15.13 -3.56
CA ASP A 39 -7.83 15.81 -3.24
C ASP A 39 -7.89 16.09 -1.74
N LYS A 40 -7.90 17.38 -1.39
CA LYS A 40 -7.91 17.80 0.02
C LYS A 40 -9.19 17.37 0.74
N SER A 41 -10.32 17.32 0.04
CA SER A 41 -11.58 16.92 0.68
C SER A 41 -11.55 15.43 1.02
N VAL A 42 -10.95 14.61 0.17
CA VAL A 42 -10.77 13.19 0.45
C VAL A 42 -9.84 13.00 1.64
N ALA A 43 -8.74 13.73 1.68
CA ALA A 43 -7.78 13.66 2.79
C ALA A 43 -8.44 14.09 4.10
N SER A 44 -9.29 15.12 4.07
CA SER A 44 -10.02 15.57 5.24
C SER A 44 -10.96 14.48 5.76
N GLU A 45 -11.64 13.80 4.83
CA GLU A 45 -12.52 12.69 5.18
C GLU A 45 -11.74 11.56 5.85
N TRP A 46 -10.55 11.24 5.33
CA TRP A 46 -9.68 10.25 5.93
C TRP A 46 -9.31 10.61 7.36
N SER A 47 -8.93 11.86 7.59
CA SER A 47 -8.58 12.32 8.94
C SER A 47 -9.74 12.19 9.90
N LYS A 48 -10.95 12.51 9.45
CA LYS A 48 -12.16 12.36 10.26
C LYS A 48 -12.45 10.90 10.60
N ASN A 49 -11.97 9.98 9.77
CA ASN A 49 -12.20 8.56 9.95
C ASN A 49 -10.97 7.85 10.52
N HIS A 50 -10.20 8.55 11.33
CA HIS A 50 -9.11 7.98 12.13
C HIS A 50 -7.90 7.49 11.33
N LEU A 51 -7.73 7.97 10.10
CA LEU A 51 -6.52 7.69 9.34
C LEU A 51 -5.48 8.78 9.63
N ASN A 52 -4.24 8.37 9.73
CA ASN A 52 -3.14 9.29 10.02
C ASN A 52 -2.59 9.86 8.72
N VAL A 53 -3.17 10.97 8.27
CA VAL A 53 -2.84 11.59 7.00
C VAL A 53 -1.62 12.48 7.16
N LYS A 54 -0.68 12.34 6.22
CA LYS A 54 0.49 13.19 6.12
C LYS A 54 0.50 13.83 4.75
N GLU A 55 0.97 15.06 4.68
CA GLU A 55 1.05 15.77 3.41
C GLU A 55 2.49 16.05 3.04
N LYS A 56 2.81 15.84 1.77
CA LYS A 56 4.12 16.20 1.22
C LYS A 56 3.95 16.54 -0.26
N ASP A 57 4.39 17.73 -0.63
CA ASP A 57 4.37 18.20 -2.03
C ASP A 57 2.98 18.13 -2.66
N GLY A 58 1.96 18.52 -1.90
CA GLY A 58 0.59 18.55 -2.38
C GLY A 58 -0.12 17.19 -2.42
N LYS A 59 0.57 16.14 -1.99
CA LYS A 59 0.01 14.80 -1.96
C LYS A 59 -0.23 14.38 -0.51
N HIS A 60 -1.43 13.87 -0.24
CA HIS A 60 -1.82 13.40 1.09
C HIS A 60 -1.71 11.89 1.12
N THR A 61 -0.98 11.35 2.10
CA THR A 61 -0.68 9.92 2.17
C THR A 61 -1.04 9.34 3.52
N VAL A 62 -1.35 8.05 3.53
CA VAL A 62 -1.57 7.27 4.74
C VAL A 62 -0.81 5.96 4.57
N SER A 63 0.00 5.61 5.57
CA SER A 63 0.67 4.32 5.60
C SER A 63 -0.21 3.32 6.33
N LEU A 64 -0.52 2.21 5.68
CA LEU A 64 -1.35 1.15 6.23
C LEU A 64 -0.50 -0.10 6.38
N LYS A 65 -0.81 -0.89 7.40
CA LYS A 65 -0.06 -2.11 7.67
C LYS A 65 -0.95 -3.19 8.24
N ARG A 66 -0.47 -4.44 8.14
CA ARG A 66 -1.08 -5.59 8.77
C ARG A 66 0.04 -6.46 9.31
N LYS A 67 0.01 -6.74 10.60
CA LYS A 67 1.01 -7.62 11.20
C LYS A 67 0.82 -9.04 10.67
N ALA A 68 1.92 -9.71 10.34
CA ALA A 68 1.88 -11.07 9.85
C ALA A 68 1.56 -12.07 10.96
N VAL A 69 1.84 -11.68 12.21
CA VAL A 69 1.66 -12.54 13.38
C VAL A 69 0.82 -11.78 14.41
N LYS A 70 -0.16 -12.48 14.98
CA LYS A 70 -0.99 -11.91 16.04
C LYS A 70 -0.21 -11.80 17.34
N ALA A 71 -0.78 -11.10 18.32
CA ALA A 71 -0.15 -10.90 19.62
C ALA A 71 0.13 -12.22 20.33
N ASP A 72 -0.67 -13.27 20.08
CA ASP A 72 -0.48 -14.58 20.68
C ASP A 72 0.52 -15.46 19.91
N GLY A 73 1.16 -14.93 18.87
CA GLY A 73 2.13 -15.67 18.07
C GLY A 73 1.56 -16.47 16.92
N SER A 74 0.23 -16.52 16.78
CA SER A 74 -0.38 -17.27 15.69
C SER A 74 -0.36 -16.45 14.39
N PRO A 75 -0.38 -17.13 13.22
CA PRO A 75 -0.41 -16.41 11.94
C PRO A 75 -1.67 -15.57 11.80
N ASN A 76 -1.48 -14.33 11.33
CA ASN A 76 -2.59 -13.40 11.08
C ASN A 76 -3.10 -13.48 9.65
N GLY A 77 -2.33 -14.09 8.76
CA GLY A 77 -2.66 -14.15 7.35
C GLY A 77 -2.34 -12.86 6.61
N ALA A 78 -2.18 -12.96 5.31
CA ALA A 78 -1.92 -11.81 4.45
C ALA A 78 -3.21 -11.03 4.21
N PRO A 79 -3.12 -9.74 3.85
CA PRO A 79 -4.30 -9.03 3.39
C PRO A 79 -4.81 -9.67 2.11
N ARG A 80 -6.11 -9.63 1.92
CA ARG A 80 -6.74 -10.20 0.73
C ARG A 80 -6.55 -9.22 -0.44
N VAL A 81 -5.99 -9.70 -1.55
CA VAL A 81 -5.80 -8.88 -2.73
C VAL A 81 -6.61 -9.49 -3.87
N VAL A 82 -7.45 -8.68 -4.50
CA VAL A 82 -8.31 -9.12 -5.59
C VAL A 82 -8.18 -8.17 -6.78
N ASN A 83 -8.56 -8.68 -7.95
CA ASN A 83 -8.66 -7.87 -9.15
C ASN A 83 -9.96 -7.06 -9.16
N ALA A 84 -10.15 -6.21 -10.16
CA ALA A 84 -11.33 -5.36 -10.27
C ALA A 84 -12.62 -6.18 -10.31
N ASP A 85 -12.57 -7.38 -10.88
CA ASP A 85 -13.72 -8.28 -10.97
C ASP A 85 -13.88 -9.17 -9.74
N LYS A 86 -13.09 -8.91 -8.69
CA LYS A 86 -13.05 -9.65 -7.43
C LYS A 86 -12.41 -11.03 -7.51
N SER A 87 -11.83 -11.40 -8.64
CA SER A 87 -11.05 -12.63 -8.73
C SER A 87 -9.75 -12.47 -7.93
N PRO A 88 -9.19 -13.58 -7.41
CA PRO A 88 -7.95 -13.46 -6.65
C PRO A 88 -6.82 -12.86 -7.47
N TYR A 89 -6.06 -11.94 -6.87
CA TYR A 89 -4.86 -11.40 -7.47
C TYR A 89 -3.71 -12.38 -7.25
N VAL A 90 -3.05 -12.79 -8.34
CA VAL A 90 -1.98 -13.79 -8.28
C VAL A 90 -0.65 -13.12 -8.57
N PHE A 91 0.17 -12.95 -7.55
CA PHE A 91 1.45 -12.25 -7.68
C PHE A 91 2.40 -12.95 -8.64
N ASP A 92 2.39 -14.29 -8.65
CA ASP A 92 3.29 -15.05 -9.52
C ASP A 92 3.05 -14.76 -11.00
N SER A 93 1.81 -14.59 -11.41
CA SER A 93 1.46 -14.35 -12.81
C SER A 93 1.22 -12.88 -13.12
N GLN A 94 0.72 -12.11 -12.19
CA GLN A 94 0.37 -10.71 -12.41
C GLN A 94 1.47 -9.73 -11.97
N GLY A 95 2.43 -10.22 -11.20
CA GLY A 95 3.55 -9.41 -10.75
C GLY A 95 3.22 -8.56 -9.53
N LEU A 96 4.21 -7.82 -9.04
CA LEU A 96 4.03 -6.95 -7.89
C LEU A 96 3.24 -5.70 -8.29
N ILE A 97 2.56 -5.13 -7.31
CA ILE A 97 1.77 -3.91 -7.52
C ILE A 97 2.72 -2.71 -7.47
N GLY A 98 2.86 -2.02 -8.59
CA GLY A 98 3.76 -0.88 -8.69
C GLY A 98 3.13 0.42 -8.23
N ASN A 99 3.97 1.39 -7.95
CA ASN A 99 3.52 2.72 -7.55
C ASN A 99 2.68 3.35 -8.65
N GLY A 100 1.60 4.02 -8.25
CA GLY A 100 0.68 4.64 -9.18
C GLY A 100 -0.49 3.75 -9.57
N SER A 101 -0.51 2.49 -9.13
CA SER A 101 -1.71 1.66 -9.26
C SER A 101 -2.87 2.31 -8.53
N VAL A 102 -4.09 2.03 -8.96
CA VAL A 102 -5.29 2.63 -8.36
C VAL A 102 -6.19 1.51 -7.88
N GLY A 103 -6.78 1.68 -6.72
CA GLY A 103 -7.67 0.67 -6.20
C GLY A 103 -8.51 1.12 -5.03
N ASN A 104 -9.19 0.14 -4.46
CA ASN A 104 -10.00 0.30 -3.28
C ASN A 104 -9.36 -0.51 -2.15
N VAL A 105 -9.46 0.02 -0.93
CA VAL A 105 -8.80 -0.57 0.23
C VAL A 105 -9.79 -0.68 1.37
N ILE A 106 -9.77 -1.81 2.07
CA ILE A 106 -10.55 -1.99 3.28
C ILE A 106 -9.58 -2.11 4.44
N VAL A 107 -9.81 -1.30 5.47
CA VAL A 107 -9.09 -1.41 6.74
C VAL A 107 -10.07 -1.81 7.83
N TYR A 108 -9.58 -2.59 8.79
CA TYR A 108 -10.33 -2.93 9.99
C TYR A 108 -9.91 -1.95 11.08
N GLN A 109 -10.85 -1.17 11.56
CA GLN A 109 -10.60 -0.17 12.59
C GLN A 109 -11.05 -0.69 13.94
N TYR A 110 -10.18 -0.58 14.92
CA TYR A 110 -10.46 -1.11 16.26
C TYR A 110 -9.94 -0.14 17.33
N PRO A 111 -10.69 0.02 18.42
CA PRO A 111 -10.20 0.83 19.54
C PRO A 111 -9.12 0.06 20.29
N TYR A 112 -8.13 0.79 20.79
CA TYR A 112 -7.12 0.20 21.65
C TYR A 112 -6.76 1.19 22.75
N GLU A 113 -6.16 0.65 23.81
CA GLU A 113 -5.66 1.47 24.91
C GLU A 113 -4.30 0.90 25.33
N VAL A 114 -3.28 1.76 25.35
CA VAL A 114 -1.93 1.39 25.76
C VAL A 114 -1.45 2.44 26.75
N MET A 115 -1.12 1.99 27.97
CA MET A 115 -0.61 2.87 29.02
C MET A 115 -1.52 4.06 29.29
N GLY A 116 -2.83 3.81 29.29
CA GLY A 116 -3.84 4.85 29.53
C GLY A 116 -4.17 5.72 28.35
N LYS A 117 -3.51 5.53 27.21
CA LYS A 117 -3.79 6.30 26.00
C LYS A 117 -4.69 5.49 25.07
N LYS A 118 -5.78 6.12 24.67
CA LYS A 118 -6.74 5.50 23.76
C LYS A 118 -6.47 5.92 22.33
N GLY A 119 -6.69 5.01 21.39
CA GLY A 119 -6.54 5.30 19.98
C GLY A 119 -7.35 4.34 19.14
N ILE A 120 -7.30 4.56 17.83
CA ILE A 120 -7.94 3.69 16.85
C ILE A 120 -6.86 3.10 15.97
N GLY A 121 -6.79 1.77 15.94
CA GLY A 121 -5.87 1.08 15.06
C GLY A 121 -6.52 0.82 13.70
N ASN A 122 -5.68 0.77 12.66
CA ASN A 122 -6.12 0.48 11.31
C ASN A 122 -5.31 -0.71 10.79
N SER A 123 -5.98 -1.84 10.57
CA SER A 123 -5.34 -3.04 10.04
C SER A 123 -5.70 -3.21 8.59
N LEU A 124 -4.71 -3.29 7.72
CA LEU A 124 -4.91 -3.50 6.29
C LEU A 124 -5.55 -4.87 6.07
N THR A 125 -6.76 -4.90 5.51
CA THR A 125 -7.54 -6.13 5.43
C THR A 125 -7.68 -6.62 4.00
N ALA A 126 -7.98 -5.73 3.06
CA ALA A 126 -8.21 -6.14 1.67
C ALA A 126 -7.89 -5.01 0.72
N ILE A 127 -7.45 -5.38 -0.48
CA ILE A 127 -7.14 -4.43 -1.55
C ILE A 127 -7.78 -4.97 -2.83
N GLN A 128 -8.49 -4.09 -3.55
CA GLN A 128 -9.00 -4.38 -4.88
C GLN A 128 -8.21 -3.53 -5.87
N VAL A 129 -7.46 -4.18 -6.75
CA VAL A 129 -6.65 -3.48 -7.74
C VAL A 129 -7.54 -3.16 -8.94
N VAL A 130 -7.83 -1.89 -9.15
CA VAL A 130 -8.69 -1.45 -10.24
C VAL A 130 -7.85 -1.13 -11.48
N LYS A 131 -6.74 -0.43 -11.28
CA LYS A 131 -5.81 -0.14 -12.36
C LYS A 131 -4.42 -0.56 -11.90
N HIS A 132 -3.86 -1.55 -12.58
CA HIS A 132 -2.58 -2.12 -12.20
C HIS A 132 -1.45 -1.43 -12.96
N VAL A 133 -0.45 -0.98 -12.22
CA VAL A 133 0.82 -0.53 -12.77
C VAL A 133 1.86 -1.55 -12.32
N ALA A 134 2.51 -2.19 -13.26
CA ALA A 134 3.48 -3.22 -12.94
C ALA A 134 4.71 -2.60 -12.27
N LEU A 135 5.19 -3.26 -11.20
CA LEU A 135 6.45 -2.89 -10.61
C LEU A 135 7.56 -3.46 -11.47
N THR A 136 8.29 -2.59 -12.12
CA THR A 136 9.48 -3.03 -12.85
C THR A 136 10.62 -3.13 -11.87
N ASN A 137 11.17 -4.29 -11.84
CA ASN A 137 12.29 -4.66 -11.00
C ASN A 137 13.59 -4.11 -11.51
N SER A 138 13.50 -3.14 -12.38
CA SER A 138 14.68 -2.93 -13.14
C SER A 138 15.30 -1.63 -12.81
N VAL A 139 16.53 -1.74 -12.75
CA VAL A 139 17.40 -0.67 -13.09
C VAL A 139 17.38 -0.49 -14.58
N ASP A 140 16.23 -0.68 -15.20
CA ASP A 140 16.14 -0.53 -16.63
C ASP A 140 16.41 0.89 -17.02
N PHE A 141 17.36 1.02 -17.90
CA PHE A 141 17.60 2.29 -18.52
C PHE A 141 16.62 2.43 -19.67
N ASP A 142 16.11 3.62 -19.82
CA ASP A 142 15.35 3.93 -21.01
C ASP A 142 16.27 3.78 -22.22
N ILE A 143 15.70 3.34 -23.31
CA ILE A 143 16.42 3.33 -24.57
C ILE A 143 16.71 4.78 -24.92
N VAL A 144 17.97 5.10 -24.94
CA VAL A 144 18.38 6.45 -25.28
C VAL A 144 18.77 6.43 -26.72
N GLY A 145 18.13 7.03 -27.44
CA GLY A 145 18.24 7.15 -28.81
C GLY A 145 19.36 6.63 -29.58
N GLY A 146 19.32 6.43 -28.51
CA GLY A 146 19.54 5.97 -28.86
C GLY A 146 19.89 5.63 -28.59
N GLU A 147 20.09 5.58 -28.36
CA GLU A 147 20.16 5.31 -28.33
C GLU A 147 20.21 4.83 -27.57
N GLU A 148 20.66 4.84 -27.58
CA GLU A 148 20.66 4.53 -27.37
C GLU A 148 20.95 4.22 -26.45
N PRO A 149 21.79 4.36 -26.63
CA PRO A 149 21.96 4.18 -26.11
C PRO A 149 22.07 4.19 -25.14
N SER A 150 22.73 4.48 -25.23
CA SER A 150 22.60 4.57 -24.98
C SER A 150 22.64 4.51 -23.91
N PHE A 151 22.49 4.46 -23.62
CA PHE A 151 22.65 4.47 -23.21
C PHE A 151 22.47 4.38 -22.37
N GLU A 152 22.92 4.78 -22.20
CA GLU A 152 22.69 4.88 -22.33
C GLU A 152 22.64 4.66 -21.77
N SER A 153 23.31 4.94 -21.68
CA SER A 153 23.12 4.85 -21.88
C SER A 153 23.14 4.66 -21.09
N GLU A 154 23.41 4.61 -21.03
CA GLU A 154 23.38 4.47 -21.18
C GLU A 154 23.57 4.08 -20.57
N SER A 155 24.41 4.32 -20.51
CA SER A 155 24.33 4.09 -20.80
C SER A 155 24.69 3.70 -20.21
N VAL A 156 25.04 3.62 -19.96
CA VAL A 156 25.07 3.32 -20.19
C VAL A 156 25.33 2.94 -19.64
N ASP A 157 25.79 2.93 -19.48
CA ASP A 157 25.61 2.68 -19.72
C ASP A 157 26.01 2.19 -19.01
N LEU A 158 26.42 2.13 -18.57
CA LEU A 158 26.39 1.88 -18.61
C LEU A 158 26.58 1.40 -18.05
N PHE A 159 27.06 1.44 -17.90
CA PHE A 159 26.63 1.19 -18.11
C PHE A 159 26.80 1.12 -17.83
#